data_91030e48cb93d37db65537af906a9e7a
#
_entry.id   91030e48cb93d37db65537af906a9e7a
#
_cell.length_a   1.000
_cell.length_b   1.000
_cell.length_c   1.000
_cell.angle_alpha   90.00
_cell.angle_beta   90.00
_cell.angle_gamma   90.00
#
_symmetry.space_group_name_H-M   'P 1'
#
loop_
_entity.id
_entity.type
_entity.pdbx_description
1 polymer ?
#
loop_
_entity_poly.entity_id
_entity_poly.type
_entity_poly.pdbx_seq_one_letter_code
_entity_poly.pdbx_strand_id
1 'polypeptide(L)'
;KAEKGIKALLKELKINDQPSTEKKIRVLEQYIKTHFAYQSFSNDNLNNIEFILANKIASKLGLMRVYAACFNELDIKYNLVLTSDRYENRFDKDFESYSFLEDELFYFPELELYMAPIAVLSRLGYIPSVYTNNYALFIKPVTLGESSSALGKVQFIEALPHEKNSDT
;
A
#
# COMPACT_ATOMS: atom_id res chain seq x y z
N LYS A 1 -11.56 18.90 -3.33
CA LYS A 1 -10.19 19.45 -3.29
C LYS A 1 -9.15 18.33 -3.32
N ALA A 2 -9.23 17.30 -2.44
CA ALA A 2 -8.31 16.17 -2.42
C ALA A 2 -8.18 15.47 -3.79
N GLU A 3 -9.29 15.19 -4.45
CA GLU A 3 -9.30 14.57 -5.78
C GLU A 3 -8.55 15.40 -6.83
N LYS A 4 -8.73 16.73 -6.82
CA LYS A 4 -7.98 17.61 -7.73
C LYS A 4 -6.49 17.58 -7.45
N GLY A 5 -6.09 17.49 -6.18
CA GLY A 5 -4.69 17.36 -5.79
C GLY A 5 -4.07 16.05 -6.26
N ILE A 6 -4.80 14.94 -6.14
CA ILE A 6 -4.36 13.63 -6.66
C ILE A 6 -4.20 13.67 -8.18
N LYS A 7 -5.19 14.19 -8.90
CA LYS A 7 -5.11 14.34 -10.37
C LYS A 7 -3.92 15.21 -10.81
N ALA A 8 -3.67 16.30 -10.09
CA ALA A 8 -2.52 17.18 -10.35
C ALA A 8 -1.18 16.45 -10.13
N LEU A 9 -1.05 15.70 -9.04
CA LEU A 9 0.12 14.88 -8.74
C LEU A 9 0.39 13.85 -9.85
N LEU A 10 -0.64 13.09 -10.23
CA LEU A 10 -0.50 12.06 -11.28
C LEU A 10 -0.14 12.65 -12.64
N LYS A 11 -0.65 13.84 -12.95
CA LYS A 11 -0.30 14.58 -14.16
C LYS A 11 1.15 15.07 -14.12
N GLU A 12 1.59 15.64 -13.01
CA GLU A 12 2.98 16.10 -12.80
C GLU A 12 3.97 14.96 -13.00
N LEU A 13 3.65 13.78 -12.48
CA LEU A 13 4.47 12.57 -12.63
C LEU A 13 4.37 11.91 -14.01
N LYS A 14 3.49 12.40 -14.88
CA LYS A 14 3.22 11.81 -16.20
C LYS A 14 2.91 10.31 -16.10
N ILE A 15 2.13 9.94 -15.09
CA ILE A 15 1.82 8.53 -14.79
C ILE A 15 1.14 7.85 -15.98
N ASN A 16 0.24 8.55 -16.68
CA ASN A 16 -0.48 7.98 -17.81
C ASN A 16 0.41 7.70 -19.03
N ASP A 17 1.59 8.30 -19.09
CA ASP A 17 2.56 8.06 -20.16
C ASP A 17 3.38 6.77 -19.93
N GLN A 18 3.24 6.16 -18.75
CA GLN A 18 3.96 4.93 -18.42
C GLN A 18 3.39 3.73 -19.20
N PRO A 19 4.26 2.82 -19.68
CA PRO A 19 3.85 1.75 -20.60
C PRO A 19 3.03 0.63 -19.97
N SER A 20 3.04 0.51 -18.64
CA SER A 20 2.36 -0.57 -17.93
C SER A 20 1.88 -0.15 -16.55
N THR A 21 0.92 -0.89 -15.99
CA THR A 21 0.46 -0.73 -14.61
C THR A 21 1.61 -0.86 -13.62
N GLU A 22 2.48 -1.83 -13.79
CA GLU A 22 3.66 -2.00 -12.95
C GLU A 22 4.56 -0.75 -12.94
N LYS A 23 4.84 -0.17 -14.11
CA LYS A 23 5.64 1.05 -14.23
C LYS A 23 4.95 2.25 -13.57
N LYS A 24 3.63 2.38 -13.71
CA LYS A 24 2.86 3.43 -13.02
C LYS A 24 3.02 3.34 -11.51
N ILE A 25 2.88 2.14 -10.94
CA ILE A 25 3.04 1.92 -9.49
C ILE A 25 4.47 2.22 -9.06
N ARG A 26 5.48 1.79 -9.80
CA ARG A 26 6.90 2.04 -9.47
C ARG A 26 7.24 3.53 -9.47
N VAL A 27 6.76 4.29 -10.45
CA VAL A 27 6.99 5.74 -10.51
C VAL A 27 6.32 6.43 -9.32
N LEU A 28 5.09 6.06 -9.00
CA LEU A 28 4.37 6.62 -7.87
C LEU A 28 5.05 6.27 -6.53
N GLU A 29 5.43 5.02 -6.34
CA GLU A 29 6.14 4.55 -5.15
C GLU A 29 7.45 5.30 -4.96
N GLN A 30 8.27 5.40 -6.00
CA GLN A 30 9.55 6.10 -5.98
C GLN A 30 9.36 7.57 -5.57
N TYR A 31 8.39 8.25 -6.16
CA TYR A 31 8.12 9.64 -5.85
C TYR A 31 7.67 9.83 -4.40
N ILE A 32 6.70 9.06 -3.95
CA ILE A 32 6.16 9.20 -2.58
C ILE A 32 7.25 8.89 -1.55
N LYS A 33 8.00 7.80 -1.70
CA LYS A 33 9.06 7.41 -0.76
C LYS A 33 10.23 8.40 -0.71
N THR A 34 10.46 9.18 -1.76
CA THR A 34 11.56 10.15 -1.80
C THR A 34 11.15 11.57 -1.43
N HIS A 35 9.87 11.92 -1.57
CA HIS A 35 9.40 13.30 -1.37
C HIS A 35 8.49 13.49 -0.16
N PHE A 36 7.93 12.43 0.40
CA PHE A 36 7.04 12.52 1.56
C PHE A 36 7.77 12.08 2.83
N ALA A 37 7.72 12.93 3.85
CA ALA A 37 8.23 12.57 5.16
C ALA A 37 7.18 11.75 5.94
N TYR A 38 7.60 10.61 6.47
CA TYR A 38 6.78 9.77 7.33
C TYR A 38 6.88 10.22 8.79
N GLN A 39 5.74 10.27 9.47
CA GLN A 39 5.65 10.50 10.91
C GLN A 39 5.03 9.28 11.61
N SER A 40 5.67 8.84 12.69
CA SER A 40 5.22 7.68 13.45
C SER A 40 3.96 7.94 14.29
N PHE A 41 3.61 9.21 14.52
CA PHE A 41 2.36 9.60 15.17
C PHE A 41 1.30 10.01 14.15
N SER A 42 0.05 10.00 14.57
CA SER A 42 -1.10 10.33 13.74
C SER A 42 -1.90 11.48 14.33
N ASN A 43 -2.40 12.35 13.47
CA ASN A 43 -3.38 13.38 13.77
C ASN A 43 -4.22 13.69 12.52
N ASP A 44 -5.26 14.49 12.66
CA ASP A 44 -6.18 14.78 11.56
C ASP A 44 -5.49 15.38 10.33
N ASN A 45 -4.53 16.28 10.53
CA ASN A 45 -3.77 16.88 9.43
C ASN A 45 -2.91 15.85 8.69
N LEU A 46 -2.15 15.04 9.44
CA LEU A 46 -1.28 14.00 8.86
C LEU A 46 -2.05 12.85 8.19
N ASN A 47 -3.37 12.79 8.40
CA ASN A 47 -4.30 11.85 7.77
C ASN A 47 -5.11 12.49 6.64
N ASN A 48 -5.01 13.81 6.46
CA ASN A 48 -5.78 14.55 5.46
C ASN A 48 -4.99 14.70 4.16
N ILE A 49 -5.54 14.17 3.06
CA ILE A 49 -4.86 14.12 1.76
C ILE A 49 -4.47 15.54 1.26
N GLU A 50 -5.34 16.55 1.43
CA GLU A 50 -5.03 17.92 0.98
C GLU A 50 -3.82 18.48 1.71
N PHE A 51 -3.78 18.31 3.04
CA PHE A 51 -2.66 18.73 3.87
C PHE A 51 -1.37 18.00 3.48
N ILE A 52 -1.45 16.68 3.30
CA ILE A 52 -0.31 15.83 2.94
C ILE A 52 0.28 16.23 1.59
N LEU A 53 -0.55 16.44 0.58
CA LEU A 53 -0.09 16.85 -0.75
C LEU A 53 0.58 18.23 -0.73
N ALA A 54 0.08 19.15 0.10
CA ALA A 54 0.64 20.50 0.22
C ALA A 54 1.96 20.52 1.01
N ASN A 55 2.07 19.72 2.07
CA ASN A 55 3.19 19.77 3.02
C ASN A 55 4.19 18.64 2.87
N LYS A 56 3.85 17.59 2.10
CA LYS A 56 4.70 16.40 1.88
C LYS A 56 5.09 15.68 3.18
N ILE A 57 4.19 15.65 4.14
CA ILE A 57 4.35 14.97 5.42
C ILE A 57 3.08 14.22 5.78
N ALA A 58 3.18 13.00 6.23
CA ALA A 58 2.05 12.14 6.53
C ALA A 58 2.32 11.14 7.65
N SER A 59 1.26 10.71 8.31
CA SER A 59 1.26 9.51 9.13
C SER A 59 1.20 8.25 8.25
N LYS A 60 1.32 7.06 8.86
CA LYS A 60 1.11 5.78 8.17
C LYS A 60 -0.26 5.74 7.48
N LEU A 61 -1.33 6.05 8.21
CA LEU A 61 -2.68 6.10 7.64
C LEU A 61 -2.80 7.13 6.52
N GLY A 62 -2.16 8.29 6.67
CA GLY A 62 -2.14 9.34 5.65
C GLY A 62 -1.49 8.87 4.34
N LEU A 63 -0.33 8.21 4.42
CA LEU A 63 0.34 7.63 3.24
C LEU A 63 -0.52 6.56 2.58
N MET A 64 -1.13 5.67 3.35
CA MET A 64 -2.04 4.64 2.83
C MET A 64 -3.20 5.27 2.06
N ARG A 65 -3.78 6.35 2.59
CA ARG A 65 -4.86 7.10 1.92
C ARG A 65 -4.41 7.75 0.61
N VAL A 66 -3.22 8.33 0.57
CA VAL A 66 -2.66 8.93 -0.65
C VAL A 66 -2.44 7.86 -1.72
N TYR A 67 -1.81 6.74 -1.37
CA TYR A 67 -1.63 5.62 -2.31
C TYR A 67 -2.97 5.08 -2.83
N ALA A 68 -3.91 4.81 -1.92
CA ALA A 68 -5.23 4.29 -2.30
C ALA A 68 -5.97 5.26 -3.22
N ALA A 69 -5.95 6.56 -2.95
CA ALA A 69 -6.56 7.57 -3.80
C ALA A 69 -5.91 7.62 -5.19
N CYS A 70 -4.59 7.48 -5.28
CA CYS A 70 -3.89 7.40 -6.56
C CYS A 70 -4.26 6.13 -7.34
N PHE A 71 -4.32 4.97 -6.68
CA PHE A 71 -4.69 3.72 -7.33
C PHE A 71 -6.15 3.75 -7.82
N ASN A 72 -7.06 4.32 -7.03
CA ASN A 72 -8.46 4.49 -7.43
C ASN A 72 -8.58 5.42 -8.64
N GLU A 73 -7.87 6.53 -8.67
CA GLU A 73 -7.88 7.46 -9.81
C GLU A 73 -7.30 6.83 -11.08
N LEU A 74 -6.36 5.91 -10.94
CA LEU A 74 -5.72 5.18 -12.05
C LEU A 74 -6.46 3.90 -12.44
N ASP A 75 -7.57 3.57 -11.77
CA ASP A 75 -8.30 2.30 -11.92
C ASP A 75 -7.39 1.07 -11.72
N ILE A 76 -6.43 1.16 -10.81
CA ILE A 76 -5.55 0.07 -10.42
C ILE A 76 -6.19 -0.70 -9.28
N LYS A 77 -6.46 -1.97 -9.49
CA LYS A 77 -7.03 -2.86 -8.46
C LYS A 77 -5.98 -3.25 -7.44
N TYR A 78 -6.35 -3.17 -6.18
CA TYR A 78 -5.48 -3.56 -5.06
C TYR A 78 -6.28 -4.20 -3.93
N ASN A 79 -5.61 -5.01 -3.13
CA ASN A 79 -6.07 -5.41 -1.82
C ASN A 79 -5.19 -4.73 -0.77
N LEU A 80 -5.81 -4.28 0.30
CA LEU A 80 -5.10 -3.89 1.50
C LEU A 80 -4.74 -5.16 2.28
N VAL A 81 -3.51 -5.28 2.71
CA VAL A 81 -3.01 -6.46 3.42
C VAL A 81 -2.58 -6.05 4.82
N LEU A 82 -3.25 -6.58 5.83
CA LEU A 82 -2.89 -6.39 7.23
C LEU A 82 -2.10 -7.61 7.70
N THR A 83 -0.91 -7.38 8.22
CA THR A 83 -0.01 -8.43 8.66
C THR A 83 0.78 -8.00 9.90
N SER A 84 1.70 -8.83 10.33
CA SER A 84 2.61 -8.58 11.44
C SER A 84 4.01 -9.05 11.07
N ASP A 85 5.01 -8.51 11.77
CA ASP A 85 6.34 -9.09 11.74
C ASP A 85 6.31 -10.50 12.33
N ARG A 86 6.66 -11.51 11.53
CA ARG A 86 6.60 -12.93 11.94
C ARG A 86 7.53 -13.28 13.09
N TYR A 87 8.53 -12.46 13.38
CA TYR A 87 9.47 -12.67 14.47
C TYR A 87 8.98 -12.06 15.78
N GLU A 88 8.18 -11.01 15.69
CA GLU A 88 7.56 -10.37 16.86
C GLU A 88 6.21 -10.98 17.19
N ASN A 89 5.32 -11.08 16.20
CA ASN A 89 3.96 -11.60 16.36
C ASN A 89 3.55 -12.43 15.15
N ARG A 90 3.79 -13.74 15.19
CA ARG A 90 3.36 -14.62 14.11
C ARG A 90 1.83 -14.63 14.00
N PHE A 91 1.33 -14.42 12.80
CA PHE A 91 -0.11 -14.48 12.55
C PHE A 91 -0.64 -15.91 12.78
N ASP A 92 -1.55 -16.04 13.72
CA ASP A 92 -2.31 -17.27 13.94
C ASP A 92 -3.68 -17.14 13.24
N LYS A 93 -3.88 -17.91 12.17
CA LYS A 93 -5.11 -17.89 11.37
C LYS A 93 -6.36 -18.35 12.16
N ASP A 94 -6.16 -19.11 13.23
CA ASP A 94 -7.21 -19.69 14.05
C ASP A 94 -7.55 -18.79 15.27
N PHE A 95 -6.85 -17.66 15.42
CA PHE A 95 -7.07 -16.72 16.51
C PHE A 95 -7.99 -15.58 16.05
N GLU A 96 -9.09 -15.36 16.77
CA GLU A 96 -10.16 -14.42 16.40
C GLU A 96 -9.79 -12.93 16.60
N SER A 97 -8.68 -12.62 17.25
CA SER A 97 -8.25 -11.24 17.49
C SER A 97 -7.19 -10.80 16.49
N TYR A 98 -7.45 -9.71 15.77
CA TYR A 98 -6.53 -9.12 14.80
C TYR A 98 -5.83 -7.86 15.31
N SER A 99 -5.85 -7.60 16.61
CA SER A 99 -5.26 -6.42 17.24
C SER A 99 -3.72 -6.33 17.10
N PHE A 100 -3.07 -7.44 16.79
CA PHE A 100 -1.62 -7.53 16.57
C PHE A 100 -1.20 -7.28 15.11
N LEU A 101 -2.15 -7.04 14.20
CA LEU A 101 -1.86 -6.71 12.81
C LEU A 101 -1.55 -5.22 12.69
N GLU A 102 -0.30 -4.86 12.86
CA GLU A 102 0.15 -3.47 12.89
C GLU A 102 0.76 -2.98 11.59
N ASP A 103 1.06 -3.89 10.67
CA ASP A 103 1.71 -3.58 9.41
C ASP A 103 0.75 -3.72 8.22
N GLU A 104 0.81 -2.77 7.32
CA GLU A 104 -0.01 -2.73 6.12
C GLU A 104 0.85 -2.82 4.86
N LEU A 105 0.39 -3.66 3.93
CA LEU A 105 0.93 -3.79 2.58
C LEU A 105 -0.18 -3.52 1.56
N PHE A 106 0.21 -3.23 0.33
CA PHE A 106 -0.67 -3.35 -0.84
C PHE A 106 -0.33 -4.62 -1.60
N TYR A 107 -1.36 -5.31 -2.07
CA TYR A 107 -1.24 -6.42 -3.01
C TYR A 107 -1.99 -6.08 -4.29
N PHE A 108 -1.34 -6.27 -5.43
CA PHE A 108 -1.92 -6.01 -6.75
C PHE A 108 -2.24 -7.34 -7.43
N PRO A 109 -3.53 -7.77 -7.46
CA PRO A 109 -3.90 -9.09 -7.96
C PRO A 109 -3.52 -9.33 -9.43
N GLU A 110 -3.61 -8.29 -10.25
CA GLU A 110 -3.29 -8.39 -11.69
C GLU A 110 -1.79 -8.58 -11.97
N LEU A 111 -0.93 -8.17 -11.03
CA LEU A 111 0.52 -8.30 -11.11
C LEU A 111 1.06 -9.44 -10.24
N GLU A 112 0.26 -9.92 -9.29
CA GLU A 112 0.68 -10.86 -8.24
C GLU A 112 1.90 -10.33 -7.43
N LEU A 113 1.95 -9.03 -7.19
CA LEU A 113 3.04 -8.34 -6.49
C LEU A 113 2.54 -7.61 -5.25
N TYR A 114 3.40 -7.57 -4.23
CA TYR A 114 3.22 -6.82 -2.99
C TYR A 114 4.04 -5.52 -3.00
N MET A 115 3.56 -4.52 -2.29
CA MET A 115 4.27 -3.28 -2.01
C MET A 115 4.16 -2.93 -0.52
N ALA A 116 5.29 -2.62 0.11
CA ALA A 116 5.35 -2.12 1.48
C ALA A 116 5.46 -0.58 1.46
N PRO A 117 4.37 0.16 1.71
CA PRO A 117 4.33 1.61 1.48
C PRO A 117 5.21 2.42 2.42
N ILE A 118 5.44 1.92 3.65
CA ILE A 118 6.22 2.62 4.69
C ILE A 118 7.70 2.24 4.65
N ALA A 119 8.04 1.03 4.22
CA ALA A 119 9.41 0.55 4.17
C ALA A 119 10.19 1.24 3.03
N VAL A 120 10.95 2.28 3.37
CA VAL A 120 11.64 3.16 2.43
C VAL A 120 12.59 2.40 1.49
N LEU A 121 13.25 1.36 1.99
CA LEU A 121 14.20 0.56 1.22
C LEU A 121 13.54 -0.54 0.38
N SER A 122 12.27 -0.83 0.63
CA SER A 122 11.50 -1.80 -0.16
C SER A 122 10.99 -1.17 -1.45
N ARG A 123 10.70 -2.02 -2.42
CA ARG A 123 10.07 -1.64 -3.70
C ARG A 123 9.00 -2.67 -4.08
N LEU A 124 8.12 -2.30 -4.99
CA LEU A 124 7.12 -3.20 -5.56
C LEU A 124 7.77 -4.53 -5.97
N GLY A 125 7.24 -5.63 -5.45
CA GLY A 125 7.77 -6.98 -5.64
C GLY A 125 8.88 -7.38 -4.64
N TYR A 126 9.39 -6.45 -3.84
CA TYR A 126 10.46 -6.68 -2.86
C TYR A 126 10.04 -6.16 -1.49
N ILE A 127 9.19 -6.91 -0.82
CA ILE A 127 8.78 -6.59 0.56
C ILE A 127 9.78 -7.15 1.58
N PRO A 128 9.86 -6.57 2.78
CA PRO A 128 10.68 -7.12 3.84
C PRO A 128 10.36 -8.59 4.13
N SER A 129 11.38 -9.42 4.29
CA SER A 129 11.23 -10.86 4.52
C SER A 129 10.46 -11.20 5.80
N VAL A 130 10.39 -10.27 6.74
CA VAL A 130 9.61 -10.41 7.98
C VAL A 130 8.12 -10.62 7.73
N TYR A 131 7.59 -10.17 6.58
CA TYR A 131 6.18 -10.32 6.20
C TYR A 131 5.90 -11.58 5.37
N THR A 132 6.92 -12.26 4.86
CA THR A 132 6.77 -13.48 4.08
C THR A 132 6.71 -14.72 4.97
N ASN A 133 6.22 -15.85 4.44
CA ASN A 133 5.99 -17.09 5.20
C ASN A 133 5.10 -16.87 6.43
N ASN A 134 4.10 -16.03 6.28
CA ASN A 134 3.14 -15.65 7.31
C ASN A 134 1.74 -15.51 6.73
N TYR A 135 0.72 -15.67 7.56
CA TYR A 135 -0.65 -15.35 7.17
C TYR A 135 -0.89 -13.83 7.26
N ALA A 136 -1.82 -13.34 6.49
CA ALA A 136 -2.26 -11.96 6.51
C ALA A 136 -3.76 -11.85 6.23
N LEU A 137 -4.37 -10.74 6.65
CA LEU A 137 -5.74 -10.40 6.32
C LEU A 137 -5.75 -9.54 5.06
N PHE A 138 -6.27 -10.10 3.97
CA PHE A 138 -6.46 -9.39 2.70
C PHE A 138 -7.82 -8.73 2.68
N ILE A 139 -7.86 -7.43 2.45
CA ILE A 139 -9.08 -6.62 2.41
C ILE A 139 -9.25 -6.08 1.00
N LYS A 140 -10.32 -6.52 0.34
CA LYS A 140 -10.71 -6.02 -0.98
C LYS A 140 -11.75 -4.91 -0.81
N PRO A 141 -11.49 -3.68 -1.29
CA PRO A 141 -12.51 -2.64 -1.35
C PRO A 141 -13.65 -3.06 -2.28
N VAL A 142 -14.89 -2.91 -1.83
CA VAL A 142 -16.09 -3.25 -2.60
C VAL A 142 -17.06 -2.08 -2.55
N THR A 143 -17.61 -1.71 -3.70
CA THR A 143 -18.66 -0.69 -3.80
C THR A 143 -20.00 -1.37 -4.02
N LEU A 144 -20.96 -1.11 -3.11
CA LEU A 144 -22.34 -1.62 -3.17
C LEU A 144 -23.30 -0.42 -3.31
N GLY A 145 -23.64 -0.07 -4.55
CA GLY A 145 -24.44 1.13 -4.83
C GLY A 145 -23.68 2.40 -4.41
N GLU A 146 -24.29 3.22 -3.54
CA GLU A 146 -23.65 4.43 -2.98
C GLU A 146 -22.80 4.14 -1.75
N SER A 147 -22.82 2.92 -1.23
CA SER A 147 -22.06 2.49 -0.05
C SER A 147 -20.77 1.80 -0.45
N SER A 148 -19.67 2.13 0.23
CA SER A 148 -18.42 1.38 0.16
C SER A 148 -18.30 0.43 1.34
N SER A 149 -17.82 -0.78 1.08
CA SER A 149 -17.58 -1.81 2.08
C SER A 149 -16.25 -2.52 1.80
N ALA A 150 -15.92 -3.50 2.61
CA ALA A 150 -14.70 -4.30 2.41
C ALA A 150 -14.98 -5.78 2.67
N LEU A 151 -14.35 -6.64 1.89
CA LEU A 151 -14.34 -8.09 2.09
C LEU A 151 -12.95 -8.51 2.57
N GLY A 152 -12.90 -9.13 3.75
CA GLY A 152 -11.67 -9.65 4.33
C GLY A 152 -11.51 -11.15 4.10
N LYS A 153 -10.30 -11.59 3.80
CA LYS A 153 -9.93 -13.01 3.66
C LYS A 153 -8.53 -13.24 4.20
N VAL A 154 -8.36 -14.26 5.03
CA VAL A 154 -7.04 -14.68 5.51
C VAL A 154 -6.36 -15.51 4.44
N GLN A 155 -5.14 -15.14 4.05
CA GLN A 155 -4.31 -15.82 3.06
C GLN A 155 -2.86 -15.87 3.54
N PHE A 156 -2.06 -16.77 2.96
CA PHE A 156 -0.65 -16.92 3.25
C PHE A 156 0.19 -16.08 2.26
N ILE A 157 1.16 -15.36 2.80
CA ILE A 157 2.16 -14.63 2.01
C ILE A 157 3.36 -15.55 1.82
N GLU A 158 3.54 -16.07 0.62
CA GLU A 158 4.67 -16.94 0.28
C GLU A 158 5.98 -16.15 0.19
N ALA A 159 7.09 -16.84 0.45
CA ALA A 159 8.40 -16.30 0.14
C ALA A 159 8.56 -16.19 -1.39
N LEU A 160 9.14 -15.07 -1.84
CA LEU A 160 9.47 -14.92 -3.25
C LEU A 160 10.56 -15.93 -3.63
N PRO A 161 10.44 -16.62 -4.78
CA PRO A 161 11.50 -17.47 -5.29
C PRO A 161 12.81 -16.67 -5.46
N HIS A 162 13.95 -17.27 -5.13
CA HIS A 162 15.27 -16.64 -5.26
C HIS A 162 15.52 -16.05 -6.66
N GLU A 163 14.94 -16.65 -7.70
CA GLU A 163 15.06 -16.21 -9.08
C GLU A 163 14.36 -14.86 -9.37
N LYS A 164 13.32 -14.51 -8.59
CA LYS A 164 12.66 -13.20 -8.68
C LYS A 164 13.42 -12.11 -7.91
N ASN A 165 14.38 -12.47 -7.07
CA ASN A 165 15.18 -11.56 -6.27
C ASN A 165 16.50 -11.14 -6.95
N SER A 166 16.85 -11.65 -8.11
CA SER A 166 18.17 -11.48 -8.72
C SER A 166 18.25 -10.44 -9.83
N ASP A 167 17.12 -9.83 -10.24
CA ASP A 167 17.15 -8.78 -11.26
C ASP A 167 16.65 -7.44 -10.74
N THR A 168 17.57 -6.64 -10.44
CA THR A 168 17.44 -5.18 -10.30
C THR A 168 17.26 -4.51 -11.64
#